data_ac83298ab4f818ebcf17878f88f4346c
#
_entry.id   ac83298ab4f818ebcf17878f88f4346c
#
_cell.length_a   1.000
_cell.length_b   1.000
_cell.length_c   1.000
_cell.angle_alpha   90.00
_cell.angle_beta   90.00
_cell.angle_gamma   90.00
#
_symmetry.space_group_name_H-M   'P 1'
#
loop_
_entity.id
_entity.type
_entity.pdbx_description
1 polymer ?
#
loop_
_entity_poly.entity_id
_entity_poly.type
_entity_poly.pdbx_seq_one_letter_code
_entity_poly.pdbx_strand_id
1 'polypeptide(L)'
;MEILYFFESIRQPFFDFFFYLVTALGAEVFFIALAITVYWCVNKKFGYYLMSVCFFGAVMNQILKLWCRVPRPWIIDPEFSIVELARSGAPGYSFPSGHTQNAVSIAGCFAVSAKELAKTKRTRNVIYVLCALMAVLVAVSRMYLGVHTSWDVLISAVLALILVAVFRVIFRLIDRKPSVMYAIIAAMVAASVFYLIFSYTAKGFDAHEIENVISSRRHAWYMVGGVLGIAVSYPIEHRFVKFETKATLVGNILKVVPGVAMVFGIKMLENPLLALFGGNQIAHGVRYFLVVVFAVCVWPCVFRYISNVGKRKNK
;
A
#
# COMPACT_ATOMS: atom_id res chain seq x y z
N MET A 1 -6.98 20.40 17.51
CA MET A 1 -5.56 20.69 17.84
C MET A 1 -5.16 20.20 19.24
N GLU A 2 -6.02 20.20 20.26
CA GLU A 2 -5.67 19.84 21.65
C GLU A 2 -4.88 18.53 21.80
N ILE A 3 -5.34 17.43 21.15
CA ILE A 3 -4.62 16.14 21.18
C ILE A 3 -3.21 16.27 20.57
N LEU A 4 -3.03 17.10 19.55
CA LEU A 4 -1.72 17.30 18.93
C LEU A 4 -0.78 18.09 19.85
N TYR A 5 -1.27 19.12 20.53
CA TYR A 5 -0.52 19.86 21.55
C TYR A 5 -0.15 18.99 22.76
N PHE A 6 -1.06 18.07 23.17
CA PHE A 6 -0.72 17.06 24.17
C PHE A 6 0.46 16.19 23.69
N PHE A 7 0.43 15.69 22.47
CA PHE A 7 1.57 14.92 21.95
C PHE A 7 2.83 15.75 21.83
N GLU A 8 2.72 17.01 21.40
CA GLU A 8 3.85 17.94 21.32
C GLU A 8 4.55 18.11 22.66
N SER A 9 3.77 18.28 23.75
CA SER A 9 4.30 18.49 25.10
C SER A 9 5.09 17.30 25.68
N ILE A 10 4.85 16.10 25.17
CA ILE A 10 5.52 14.87 25.63
C ILE A 10 6.61 14.37 24.66
N ARG A 11 6.93 15.13 23.59
CA ARG A 11 7.96 14.75 22.62
C ARG A 11 9.33 14.67 23.28
N GLN A 12 10.05 13.62 22.90
CA GLN A 12 11.42 13.38 23.30
C GLN A 12 12.16 12.66 22.16
N PRO A 13 13.46 12.87 21.95
CA PRO A 13 14.20 12.29 20.82
C PRO A 13 14.05 10.78 20.67
N PHE A 14 13.97 10.04 21.77
CA PHE A 14 13.74 8.61 21.77
C PHE A 14 12.37 8.24 21.18
N PHE A 15 11.30 8.89 21.65
CA PHE A 15 9.95 8.63 21.15
C PHE A 15 9.74 9.18 19.74
N ASP A 16 10.38 10.27 19.38
CA ASP A 16 10.35 10.83 18.02
C ASP A 16 10.89 9.80 17.02
N PHE A 17 12.05 9.22 17.31
CA PHE A 17 12.65 8.18 16.49
C PHE A 17 11.83 6.88 16.51
N PHE A 18 11.33 6.46 17.67
CA PHE A 18 10.46 5.28 17.78
C PHE A 18 9.22 5.41 16.91
N PHE A 19 8.46 6.49 17.03
CA PHE A 19 7.25 6.69 16.23
C PHE A 19 7.54 6.94 14.75
N TYR A 20 8.70 7.50 14.42
CA TYR A 20 9.18 7.58 13.05
C TYR A 20 9.42 6.18 12.45
N LEU A 21 9.98 5.24 13.18
CA LEU A 21 10.12 3.85 12.73
C LEU A 21 8.76 3.14 12.65
N VAL A 22 7.90 3.33 13.64
CA VAL A 22 6.56 2.73 13.68
C VAL A 22 5.73 3.16 12.46
N THR A 23 5.76 4.44 12.10
CA THR A 23 4.98 4.94 10.96
C THR A 23 5.37 4.29 9.63
N ALA A 24 6.60 3.77 9.50
CA ALA A 24 7.05 3.05 8.31
C ALA A 24 6.21 1.80 7.99
N LEU A 25 5.57 1.18 9.00
CA LEU A 25 4.63 0.07 8.80
C LEU A 25 3.35 0.46 8.04
N GLY A 26 3.03 1.75 7.99
CA GLY A 26 1.94 2.28 7.16
C GLY A 26 2.40 2.81 5.79
N ALA A 27 3.70 2.83 5.53
CA ALA A 27 4.25 3.36 4.28
C ALA A 27 4.01 2.41 3.09
N GLU A 28 3.96 2.99 1.89
CA GLU A 28 3.80 2.25 0.63
C GLU A 28 4.88 1.18 0.44
N VAL A 29 6.12 1.49 0.80
CA VAL A 29 7.27 0.57 0.69
C VAL A 29 7.04 -0.72 1.47
N PHE A 30 6.58 -0.60 2.72
CA PHE A 30 6.25 -1.74 3.56
C PHE A 30 5.10 -2.55 2.97
N PHE A 31 4.03 -1.87 2.53
CA PHE A 31 2.89 -2.51 1.88
C PHE A 31 3.31 -3.31 0.65
N ILE A 32 4.10 -2.73 -0.25
CA ILE A 32 4.56 -3.42 -1.47
C ILE A 32 5.37 -4.68 -1.11
N ALA A 33 6.35 -4.57 -0.22
CA ALA A 33 7.17 -5.71 0.20
C ALA A 33 6.33 -6.81 0.83
N LEU A 34 5.38 -6.45 1.71
CA LEU A 34 4.50 -7.39 2.38
C LEU A 34 3.52 -8.06 1.39
N ALA A 35 2.86 -7.29 0.52
CA ALA A 35 1.90 -7.79 -0.44
C ALA A 35 2.56 -8.79 -1.43
N ILE A 36 3.75 -8.46 -1.90
CA ILE A 36 4.56 -9.33 -2.76
C ILE A 36 4.95 -10.62 -2.02
N THR A 37 5.42 -10.50 -0.78
CA THR A 37 5.80 -11.66 0.05
C THR A 37 4.60 -12.60 0.26
N VAL A 38 3.45 -12.04 0.61
CA VAL A 38 2.19 -12.79 0.76
C VAL A 38 1.81 -13.49 -0.54
N TYR A 39 1.87 -12.77 -1.65
CA TYR A 39 1.52 -13.29 -2.97
C TYR A 39 2.44 -14.44 -3.42
N TRP A 40 3.75 -14.31 -3.18
CA TRP A 40 4.73 -15.31 -3.61
C TRP A 40 4.85 -16.54 -2.70
N CYS A 41 4.65 -16.35 -1.37
CA CYS A 41 5.03 -17.38 -0.39
C CYS A 41 3.86 -17.90 0.47
N VAL A 42 2.72 -17.19 0.52
CA VAL A 42 1.61 -17.58 1.40
C VAL A 42 0.41 -18.06 0.59
N ASN A 43 -0.27 -17.15 -0.10
CA ASN A 43 -1.48 -17.46 -0.85
C ASN A 43 -1.76 -16.36 -1.88
N LYS A 44 -1.88 -16.74 -3.16
CA LYS A 44 -2.13 -15.80 -4.26
C LYS A 44 -3.45 -15.04 -4.10
N LYS A 45 -4.52 -15.75 -3.76
CA LYS A 45 -5.84 -15.14 -3.57
C LYS A 45 -5.82 -14.12 -2.44
N PHE A 46 -5.17 -14.45 -1.32
CA PHE A 46 -5.00 -13.53 -0.22
C PHE A 46 -4.13 -12.32 -0.61
N GLY A 47 -3.07 -12.53 -1.41
CA GLY A 47 -2.27 -11.45 -1.97
C GLY A 47 -3.11 -10.49 -2.84
N TYR A 48 -3.94 -11.02 -3.74
CA TYR A 48 -4.86 -10.20 -4.54
C TYR A 48 -5.91 -9.48 -3.69
N TYR A 49 -6.44 -10.14 -2.65
CA TYR A 49 -7.36 -9.51 -1.70
C TYR A 49 -6.70 -8.29 -1.02
N LEU A 50 -5.52 -8.49 -0.45
CA LEU A 50 -4.75 -7.43 0.20
C LEU A 50 -4.45 -6.27 -0.75
N MET A 51 -3.96 -6.57 -1.96
CA MET A 51 -3.69 -5.57 -2.99
C MET A 51 -4.95 -4.80 -3.40
N SER A 52 -6.09 -5.48 -3.58
CA SER A 52 -7.35 -4.83 -3.95
C SER A 52 -7.84 -3.86 -2.87
N VAL A 53 -7.85 -4.28 -1.60
CA VAL A 53 -8.27 -3.43 -0.47
C VAL A 53 -7.39 -2.18 -0.38
N CYS A 54 -6.07 -2.35 -0.41
CA CYS A 54 -5.13 -1.24 -0.30
C CYS A 54 -5.17 -0.33 -1.54
N PHE A 55 -5.36 -0.88 -2.74
CA PHE A 55 -5.49 -0.09 -3.97
C PHE A 55 -6.72 0.82 -3.93
N PHE A 56 -7.91 0.25 -3.67
CA PHE A 56 -9.13 1.06 -3.58
C PHE A 56 -9.05 2.06 -2.42
N GLY A 57 -8.42 1.66 -1.30
CA GLY A 57 -8.12 2.55 -0.20
C GLY A 57 -7.26 3.73 -0.63
N ALA A 58 -6.17 3.48 -1.38
CA ALA A 58 -5.28 4.52 -1.87
C ALA A 58 -5.99 5.46 -2.86
N VAL A 59 -6.76 4.92 -3.83
CA VAL A 59 -7.52 5.75 -4.79
C VAL A 59 -8.51 6.63 -4.06
N MET A 60 -9.31 6.07 -3.14
CA MET A 60 -10.27 6.82 -2.36
C MET A 60 -9.60 7.89 -1.48
N ASN A 61 -8.49 7.55 -0.84
CA ASN A 61 -7.70 8.49 -0.04
C ASN A 61 -7.24 9.68 -0.87
N GLN A 62 -6.71 9.45 -2.05
CA GLN A 62 -6.21 10.51 -2.92
C GLN A 62 -7.34 11.37 -3.51
N ILE A 63 -8.48 10.78 -3.84
CA ILE A 63 -9.68 11.54 -4.26
C ILE A 63 -10.14 12.46 -3.13
N LEU A 64 -10.25 11.94 -1.90
CA LEU A 64 -10.67 12.73 -0.73
C LEU A 64 -9.66 13.84 -0.40
N LYS A 65 -8.35 13.59 -0.52
CA LYS A 65 -7.33 14.62 -0.35
C LYS A 65 -7.53 15.78 -1.30
N LEU A 66 -7.72 15.48 -2.58
CA LEU A 66 -7.89 16.48 -3.62
C LEU A 66 -9.27 17.18 -3.55
N TRP A 67 -10.28 16.50 -3.01
CA TRP A 67 -11.62 17.04 -2.83
C TRP A 67 -11.71 17.95 -1.60
N CYS A 68 -11.28 17.45 -0.44
CA CYS A 68 -11.43 18.16 0.84
C CYS A 68 -10.37 19.25 1.06
N ARG A 69 -9.17 19.10 0.47
CA ARG A 69 -8.05 20.06 0.52
C ARG A 69 -7.69 20.54 1.93
N VAL A 70 -7.79 19.68 2.92
CA VAL A 70 -7.48 20.03 4.31
C VAL A 70 -5.98 20.27 4.47
N PRO A 71 -5.54 21.47 4.88
CA PRO A 71 -4.13 21.75 5.10
C PRO A 71 -3.55 20.87 6.23
N ARG A 72 -2.22 20.77 6.27
CA ARG A 72 -1.52 20.06 7.34
C ARG A 72 -1.59 20.86 8.66
N PRO A 73 -1.50 20.17 9.83
CA PRO A 73 -1.56 20.85 11.14
C PRO A 73 -0.64 22.05 11.28
N TRP A 74 0.61 21.94 10.82
CA TRP A 74 1.61 23.05 10.86
C TRP A 74 1.36 24.18 9.85
N ILE A 75 0.42 24.01 8.93
CA ILE A 75 -0.04 25.08 8.03
C ILE A 75 -1.26 25.78 8.63
N ILE A 76 -2.11 25.01 9.34
CA ILE A 76 -3.29 25.54 10.02
C ILE A 76 -2.86 26.40 11.22
N ASP A 77 -1.85 25.95 11.93
CA ASP A 77 -1.34 26.57 13.14
C ASP A 77 0.19 26.69 13.06
N PRO A 78 0.72 27.87 12.70
CA PRO A 78 2.17 28.11 12.56
C PRO A 78 2.98 27.97 13.85
N GLU A 79 2.32 28.06 15.03
CA GLU A 79 3.00 27.89 16.32
C GLU A 79 3.16 26.40 16.68
N PHE A 80 2.39 25.51 16.01
CA PHE A 80 2.48 24.09 16.23
C PHE A 80 3.70 23.49 15.55
N SER A 81 4.59 22.86 16.30
CA SER A 81 5.75 22.16 15.76
C SER A 81 5.44 20.72 15.34
N ILE A 82 6.25 20.16 14.47
CA ILE A 82 6.19 18.75 14.07
C ILE A 82 7.53 18.06 14.32
N VAL A 83 7.53 16.74 14.33
CA VAL A 83 8.80 16.00 14.26
C VAL A 83 9.32 16.08 12.83
N GLU A 84 10.40 16.85 12.61
CA GLU A 84 10.92 17.17 11.27
C GLU A 84 11.26 15.94 10.41
N LEU A 85 11.71 14.84 11.02
CA LEU A 85 11.94 13.56 10.32
C LEU A 85 10.71 13.06 9.56
N ALA A 86 9.51 13.43 9.99
CA ALA A 86 8.26 12.98 9.38
C ALA A 86 7.76 13.90 8.24
N ARG A 87 8.32 15.10 8.07
CA ARG A 87 7.88 16.09 7.08
C ARG A 87 7.96 15.57 5.66
N SER A 88 9.08 14.96 5.28
CA SER A 88 9.29 14.40 3.94
C SER A 88 8.32 13.25 3.59
N GLY A 89 7.87 12.50 4.61
CA GLY A 89 6.89 11.42 4.48
C GLY A 89 5.43 11.90 4.52
N ALA A 90 5.18 13.21 4.52
CA ALA A 90 3.85 13.80 4.63
C ALA A 90 3.54 14.81 3.50
N PRO A 91 3.73 14.45 2.21
CA PRO A 91 3.38 15.33 1.10
C PRO A 91 1.87 15.50 0.98
N GLY A 92 1.46 16.58 0.30
CA GLY A 92 0.06 16.83 -0.02
C GLY A 92 -0.81 17.20 1.18
N TYR A 93 -2.13 17.14 0.97
CA TYR A 93 -3.13 17.47 1.99
C TYR A 93 -3.14 16.52 3.19
N SER A 94 -3.67 17.00 4.32
CA SER A 94 -3.74 16.22 5.56
C SER A 94 -4.78 15.11 5.47
N PHE A 95 -6.04 15.46 5.21
CA PHE A 95 -7.18 14.55 5.27
C PHE A 95 -7.40 13.76 3.98
N PRO A 96 -7.62 12.45 4.07
CA PRO A 96 -7.44 11.56 5.20
C PRO A 96 -6.00 10.98 5.28
N SER A 97 -5.65 10.30 6.40
CA SER A 97 -4.31 9.75 6.64
C SER A 97 -4.02 8.49 5.82
N GLY A 98 -3.13 8.57 4.84
CA GLY A 98 -2.75 7.43 4.01
C GLY A 98 -2.03 6.30 4.77
N HIS A 99 -1.10 6.65 5.69
CA HIS A 99 -0.40 5.65 6.52
C HIS A 99 -1.36 4.88 7.42
N THR A 100 -2.28 5.58 8.08
CA THR A 100 -3.31 4.93 8.91
C THR A 100 -4.19 4.02 8.07
N GLN A 101 -4.65 4.49 6.91
CA GLN A 101 -5.48 3.69 6.02
C GLN A 101 -4.78 2.42 5.56
N ASN A 102 -3.51 2.50 5.14
CA ASN A 102 -2.72 1.32 4.76
C ASN A 102 -2.55 0.35 5.92
N ALA A 103 -2.12 0.84 7.09
CA ALA A 103 -1.88 -0.01 8.26
C ALA A 103 -3.16 -0.73 8.71
N VAL A 104 -4.29 -0.02 8.79
CA VAL A 104 -5.59 -0.60 9.16
C VAL A 104 -6.11 -1.55 8.08
N SER A 105 -5.91 -1.25 6.79
CA SER A 105 -6.26 -2.16 5.69
C SER A 105 -5.47 -3.47 5.78
N ILE A 106 -4.15 -3.39 5.94
CA ILE A 106 -3.28 -4.57 6.09
C ILE A 106 -3.71 -5.38 7.31
N ALA A 107 -3.77 -4.76 8.48
CA ALA A 107 -4.14 -5.40 9.73
C ALA A 107 -5.54 -6.05 9.64
N GLY A 108 -6.51 -5.35 9.08
CA GLY A 108 -7.87 -5.83 8.87
C GLY A 108 -7.92 -7.06 7.94
N CYS A 109 -7.20 -7.02 6.81
CA CYS A 109 -7.12 -8.16 5.88
C CYS A 109 -6.53 -9.40 6.56
N PHE A 110 -5.46 -9.26 7.33
CA PHE A 110 -4.87 -10.37 8.08
C PHE A 110 -5.80 -10.87 9.19
N ALA A 111 -6.43 -9.97 9.94
CA ALA A 111 -7.35 -10.33 11.02
C ALA A 111 -8.56 -11.13 10.51
N VAL A 112 -9.26 -10.66 9.46
CA VAL A 112 -10.42 -11.36 8.91
C VAL A 112 -10.06 -12.68 8.23
N SER A 113 -8.81 -12.84 7.81
CA SER A 113 -8.28 -14.05 7.18
C SER A 113 -7.51 -14.96 8.15
N ALA A 114 -7.41 -14.60 9.44
CA ALA A 114 -6.59 -15.31 10.42
C ALA A 114 -7.00 -16.78 10.59
N LYS A 115 -8.28 -17.12 10.43
CA LYS A 115 -8.78 -18.53 10.49
C LYS A 115 -8.26 -19.38 9.35
N GLU A 116 -8.00 -18.79 8.20
CA GLU A 116 -7.50 -19.46 6.98
C GLU A 116 -5.97 -19.51 6.96
N LEU A 117 -5.33 -18.49 7.55
CA LEU A 117 -3.87 -18.37 7.59
C LEU A 117 -3.23 -19.17 8.73
N ALA A 118 -3.94 -19.41 9.81
CA ALA A 118 -3.39 -20.03 11.03
C ALA A 118 -4.14 -21.30 11.43
N LYS A 119 -3.38 -22.39 11.61
CA LYS A 119 -3.93 -23.71 11.98
C LYS A 119 -4.32 -23.78 13.46
N THR A 120 -3.66 -23.04 14.36
CA THR A 120 -3.89 -23.12 15.81
C THR A 120 -4.58 -21.87 16.36
N LYS A 121 -5.35 -22.03 17.43
CA LYS A 121 -5.99 -20.90 18.15
C LYS A 121 -4.91 -19.91 18.66
N ARG A 122 -3.77 -20.42 19.16
CA ARG A 122 -2.68 -19.58 19.64
C ARG A 122 -2.14 -18.67 18.54
N THR A 123 -1.83 -19.23 17.36
CA THR A 123 -1.33 -18.45 16.22
C THR A 123 -2.34 -17.41 15.76
N ARG A 124 -3.66 -17.75 15.74
CA ARG A 124 -4.72 -16.78 15.41
C ARG A 124 -4.76 -15.62 16.39
N ASN A 125 -4.68 -15.89 17.68
CA ASN A 125 -4.65 -14.85 18.71
C ASN A 125 -3.44 -13.93 18.56
N VAL A 126 -2.27 -14.50 18.26
CA VAL A 126 -1.06 -13.71 17.97
C VAL A 126 -1.30 -12.80 16.75
N ILE A 127 -1.88 -13.31 15.67
CA ILE A 127 -2.23 -12.48 14.51
C ILE A 127 -3.14 -11.32 14.92
N TYR A 128 -4.21 -11.58 15.69
CA TYR A 128 -5.12 -10.52 16.13
C TYR A 128 -4.42 -9.45 16.96
N VAL A 129 -3.58 -9.85 17.91
CA VAL A 129 -2.84 -8.91 18.76
C VAL A 129 -1.86 -8.07 17.93
N LEU A 130 -1.08 -8.70 17.04
CA LEU A 130 -0.14 -7.98 16.17
C LEU A 130 -0.85 -7.02 15.20
N CYS A 131 -1.99 -7.44 14.64
CA CYS A 131 -2.81 -6.57 13.79
C CYS A 131 -3.36 -5.37 14.55
N ALA A 132 -3.89 -5.58 15.77
CA ALA A 132 -4.40 -4.49 16.60
C ALA A 132 -3.27 -3.53 17.00
N LEU A 133 -2.13 -4.05 17.44
CA LEU A 133 -0.96 -3.24 17.79
C LEU A 133 -0.46 -2.42 16.59
N MET A 134 -0.31 -3.03 15.42
CA MET A 134 0.12 -2.33 14.21
C MET A 134 -0.83 -1.19 13.85
N ALA A 135 -2.14 -1.46 13.82
CA ALA A 135 -3.14 -0.46 13.47
C ALA A 135 -3.14 0.73 14.44
N VAL A 136 -3.14 0.45 15.76
CA VAL A 136 -3.16 1.48 16.80
C VAL A 136 -1.84 2.26 16.82
N LEU A 137 -0.70 1.57 16.82
CA LEU A 137 0.61 2.24 16.89
C LEU A 137 0.88 3.13 15.68
N VAL A 138 0.52 2.69 14.46
CA VAL A 138 0.66 3.56 13.28
C VAL A 138 -0.30 4.73 13.36
N ALA A 139 -1.55 4.54 13.77
CA ALA A 139 -2.52 5.62 13.96
C ALA A 139 -2.03 6.68 14.95
N VAL A 140 -1.56 6.24 16.13
CA VAL A 140 -0.98 7.12 17.14
C VAL A 140 0.27 7.82 16.65
N SER A 141 1.16 7.11 15.92
CA SER A 141 2.37 7.70 15.39
C SER A 141 2.10 8.92 14.49
N ARG A 142 1.00 8.90 13.70
CA ARG A 142 0.67 10.04 12.81
C ARG A 142 0.26 11.30 13.58
N MET A 143 -0.40 11.12 14.73
CA MET A 143 -0.76 12.23 15.63
C MET A 143 0.46 12.69 16.44
N TYR A 144 1.23 11.76 17.00
CA TYR A 144 2.44 12.06 17.75
C TYR A 144 3.46 12.85 16.92
N LEU A 145 3.70 12.42 15.68
CA LEU A 145 4.60 13.11 14.75
C LEU A 145 4.07 14.48 14.29
N GLY A 146 2.80 14.80 14.58
CA GLY A 146 2.18 16.09 14.27
C GLY A 146 1.73 16.25 12.82
N VAL A 147 1.69 15.18 12.05
CA VAL A 147 1.43 15.25 10.60
C VAL A 147 -0.04 15.03 10.20
N HIS A 148 -0.87 14.57 11.13
CA HIS A 148 -2.32 14.34 10.94
C HIS A 148 -3.10 14.64 12.20
N THR A 149 -4.31 15.14 12.04
CA THR A 149 -5.27 15.31 13.14
C THR A 149 -5.92 13.96 13.53
N SER A 150 -6.59 13.93 14.68
CA SER A 150 -7.38 12.75 15.11
C SER A 150 -8.49 12.40 14.12
N TRP A 151 -9.11 13.40 13.47
CA TRP A 151 -10.13 13.18 12.45
C TRP A 151 -9.56 12.53 11.17
N ASP A 152 -8.37 12.96 10.73
CA ASP A 152 -7.69 12.34 9.58
C ASP A 152 -7.44 10.85 9.81
N VAL A 153 -7.05 10.52 11.03
CA VAL A 153 -6.75 9.15 11.46
C VAL A 153 -8.02 8.31 11.60
N LEU A 154 -9.03 8.84 12.31
CA LEU A 154 -10.28 8.11 12.58
C LEU A 154 -11.03 7.78 11.30
N ILE A 155 -11.25 8.76 10.43
CA ILE A 155 -11.95 8.54 9.16
C ILE A 155 -11.18 7.57 8.27
N SER A 156 -9.86 7.66 8.21
CA SER A 156 -9.03 6.70 7.47
C SER A 156 -9.21 5.27 7.97
N ALA A 157 -9.25 5.08 9.28
CA ALA A 157 -9.45 3.76 9.88
C ALA A 157 -10.84 3.19 9.55
N VAL A 158 -11.90 4.00 9.67
CA VAL A 158 -13.26 3.60 9.32
C VAL A 158 -13.37 3.20 7.84
N LEU A 159 -12.84 4.03 6.94
CA LEU A 159 -12.84 3.75 5.50
C LEU A 159 -12.08 2.46 5.17
N ALA A 160 -10.94 2.23 5.81
CA ALA A 160 -10.17 1.00 5.65
C ALA A 160 -10.96 -0.23 6.07
N LEU A 161 -11.63 -0.20 7.24
CA LEU A 161 -12.44 -1.31 7.75
C LEU A 161 -13.65 -1.61 6.85
N ILE A 162 -14.30 -0.57 6.31
CA ILE A 162 -15.39 -0.74 5.33
C ILE A 162 -14.87 -1.49 4.09
N LEU A 163 -13.74 -1.07 3.53
CA LEU A 163 -13.15 -1.74 2.36
C LEU A 163 -12.74 -3.18 2.67
N VAL A 164 -12.13 -3.45 3.83
CA VAL A 164 -11.82 -4.81 4.28
C VAL A 164 -13.06 -5.68 4.29
N ALA A 165 -14.17 -5.19 4.88
CA ALA A 165 -15.42 -5.94 4.97
C ALA A 165 -16.05 -6.18 3.59
N VAL A 166 -16.15 -5.16 2.76
CA VAL A 166 -16.72 -5.24 1.40
C VAL A 166 -15.93 -6.22 0.54
N PHE A 167 -14.61 -6.06 0.48
CA PHE A 167 -13.77 -6.94 -0.33
C PHE A 167 -13.71 -8.37 0.21
N ARG A 168 -13.86 -8.56 1.54
CA ARG A 168 -13.99 -9.91 2.10
C ARG A 168 -15.19 -10.67 1.54
N VAL A 169 -16.32 -9.99 1.38
CA VAL A 169 -17.53 -10.57 0.77
C VAL A 169 -17.27 -10.86 -0.71
N ILE A 170 -16.73 -9.90 -1.46
CA ILE A 170 -16.45 -10.03 -2.91
C ILE A 170 -15.48 -11.20 -3.16
N PHE A 171 -14.40 -11.30 -2.37
CA PHE A 171 -13.39 -12.35 -2.55
C PHE A 171 -13.89 -13.76 -2.20
N ARG A 172 -14.97 -13.91 -1.40
CA ARG A 172 -15.65 -15.19 -1.21
C ARG A 172 -16.39 -15.65 -2.48
N LEU A 173 -16.85 -14.70 -3.31
CA LEU A 173 -17.53 -15.04 -4.56
C LEU A 173 -16.56 -15.59 -5.61
N ILE A 174 -15.26 -15.27 -5.55
CA ILE A 174 -14.25 -15.77 -6.50
C ILE A 174 -14.17 -17.29 -6.46
N ASP A 175 -14.37 -17.93 -5.31
CA ASP A 175 -14.37 -19.39 -5.19
C ASP A 175 -15.48 -20.06 -6.01
N ARG A 176 -16.60 -19.37 -6.19
CA ARG A 176 -17.76 -19.83 -6.97
C ARG A 176 -17.73 -19.33 -8.41
N LYS A 177 -17.19 -18.14 -8.64
CA LYS A 177 -17.13 -17.46 -9.94
C LYS A 177 -15.76 -16.79 -10.13
N PRO A 178 -14.74 -17.48 -10.69
CA PRO A 178 -13.41 -16.91 -10.91
C PRO A 178 -13.42 -15.63 -11.77
N SER A 179 -14.42 -15.46 -12.64
CA SER A 179 -14.59 -14.25 -13.46
C SER A 179 -14.79 -12.96 -12.63
N VAL A 180 -15.19 -13.06 -11.36
CA VAL A 180 -15.27 -11.91 -10.44
C VAL A 180 -13.94 -11.18 -10.34
N MET A 181 -12.81 -11.88 -10.46
CA MET A 181 -11.49 -11.22 -10.45
C MET A 181 -11.31 -10.25 -11.62
N TYR A 182 -11.81 -10.58 -12.80
CA TYR A 182 -11.77 -9.65 -13.95
C TYR A 182 -12.66 -8.43 -13.71
N ALA A 183 -13.80 -8.59 -13.03
CA ALA A 183 -14.65 -7.46 -12.65
C ALA A 183 -13.96 -6.55 -11.63
N ILE A 184 -13.23 -7.12 -10.65
CA ILE A 184 -12.41 -6.36 -9.72
C ILE A 184 -11.33 -5.56 -10.46
N ILE A 185 -10.60 -6.20 -11.38
CA ILE A 185 -9.57 -5.55 -12.18
C ILE A 185 -10.17 -4.42 -13.03
N ALA A 186 -11.31 -4.66 -13.69
CA ALA A 186 -12.01 -3.63 -14.46
C ALA A 186 -12.44 -2.45 -13.59
N ALA A 187 -12.95 -2.71 -12.38
CA ALA A 187 -13.29 -1.67 -11.42
C ALA A 187 -12.04 -0.89 -10.94
N MET A 188 -10.90 -1.57 -10.74
CA MET A 188 -9.63 -0.91 -10.42
C MET A 188 -9.17 0.00 -11.55
N VAL A 189 -9.27 -0.44 -12.81
CA VAL A 189 -8.96 0.38 -14.00
C VAL A 189 -9.87 1.61 -14.04
N ALA A 190 -11.18 1.40 -13.92
CA ALA A 190 -12.15 2.49 -13.93
C ALA A 190 -11.88 3.52 -12.81
N ALA A 191 -11.61 3.06 -11.60
CA ALA A 191 -11.31 3.92 -10.46
C ALA A 191 -10.01 4.73 -10.66
N SER A 192 -8.95 4.10 -11.19
CA SER A 192 -7.69 4.79 -11.45
C SER A 192 -7.80 5.82 -12.58
N VAL A 193 -8.53 5.49 -13.65
CA VAL A 193 -8.81 6.42 -14.76
C VAL A 193 -9.67 7.58 -14.27
N PHE A 194 -10.71 7.30 -13.49
CA PHE A 194 -11.52 8.36 -12.87
C PHE A 194 -10.65 9.29 -12.01
N TYR A 195 -9.80 8.74 -11.15
CA TYR A 195 -8.90 9.56 -10.34
C TYR A 195 -7.91 10.35 -11.19
N LEU A 196 -7.38 9.77 -12.27
CA LEU A 196 -6.50 10.49 -13.21
C LEU A 196 -7.23 11.68 -13.82
N ILE A 197 -8.42 11.48 -14.40
CA ILE A 197 -9.25 12.55 -14.99
C ILE A 197 -9.55 13.60 -13.93
N PHE A 198 -9.98 13.20 -12.73
CA PHE A 198 -10.29 14.10 -11.63
C PHE A 198 -9.08 14.97 -11.24
N SER A 199 -7.87 14.38 -11.18
CA SER A 199 -6.64 15.10 -10.81
C SER A 199 -6.23 16.16 -11.84
N TYR A 200 -6.66 16.03 -13.09
CA TYR A 200 -6.39 17.01 -14.15
C TYR A 200 -7.52 18.01 -14.38
N THR A 201 -8.75 17.65 -14.04
CA THR A 201 -9.94 18.50 -14.24
C THR A 201 -10.32 19.34 -13.02
N ALA A 202 -9.86 18.96 -11.82
CA ALA A 202 -10.06 19.74 -10.61
C ALA A 202 -9.45 21.14 -10.77
N LYS A 203 -10.19 22.17 -10.36
CA LYS A 203 -9.85 23.60 -10.52
C LYS A 203 -9.91 24.31 -9.16
N GLY A 204 -9.53 25.58 -9.15
CA GLY A 204 -9.60 26.45 -7.96
C GLY A 204 -8.48 26.13 -6.96
N PHE A 205 -7.26 25.95 -7.45
CA PHE A 205 -6.06 25.80 -6.63
C PHE A 205 -5.31 27.11 -6.54
N ASP A 206 -4.91 27.45 -5.34
CA ASP A 206 -4.04 28.57 -5.10
C ASP A 206 -2.57 28.26 -5.43
N ALA A 207 -1.75 29.31 -5.58
CA ALA A 207 -0.33 29.13 -5.94
C ALA A 207 0.45 28.24 -4.95
N HIS A 208 0.11 28.27 -3.67
CA HIS A 208 0.74 27.45 -2.64
C HIS A 208 0.30 25.96 -2.66
N GLU A 209 -0.75 25.62 -3.41
CA GLU A 209 -1.27 24.25 -3.57
C GLU A 209 -0.69 23.50 -4.78
N ILE A 210 0.11 24.19 -5.62
CA ILE A 210 0.63 23.60 -6.89
C ILE A 210 1.39 22.30 -6.63
N GLU A 211 2.21 22.23 -5.59
CA GLU A 211 2.94 21.00 -5.25
C GLU A 211 2.00 19.85 -4.88
N ASN A 212 0.89 20.14 -4.19
CA ASN A 212 -0.12 19.17 -3.82
C ASN A 212 -0.81 18.60 -5.07
N VAL A 213 -1.10 19.45 -6.06
CA VAL A 213 -1.69 19.07 -7.34
C VAL A 213 -0.72 18.20 -8.15
N ILE A 214 0.56 18.60 -8.25
CA ILE A 214 1.59 17.82 -8.93
C ILE A 214 1.74 16.44 -8.26
N SER A 215 1.78 16.40 -6.94
CA SER A 215 1.83 15.15 -6.17
C SER A 215 0.60 14.26 -6.46
N SER A 216 -0.60 14.84 -6.50
CA SER A 216 -1.84 14.10 -6.80
C SER A 216 -1.81 13.51 -8.21
N ARG A 217 -1.38 14.27 -9.22
CA ARG A 217 -1.23 13.78 -10.62
C ARG A 217 -0.20 12.66 -10.72
N ARG A 218 0.92 12.78 -10.00
CA ARG A 218 1.94 11.72 -9.91
C ARG A 218 1.36 10.44 -9.35
N HIS A 219 0.61 10.51 -8.24
CA HIS A 219 -0.08 9.36 -7.65
C HIS A 219 -1.11 8.75 -8.60
N ALA A 220 -1.84 9.56 -9.36
CA ALA A 220 -2.79 9.06 -10.34
C ALA A 220 -2.10 8.21 -11.42
N TRP A 221 -0.94 8.63 -11.92
CA TRP A 221 -0.15 7.82 -12.85
C TRP A 221 0.40 6.53 -12.21
N TYR A 222 0.80 6.57 -10.92
CA TYR A 222 1.17 5.33 -10.19
C TYR A 222 0.02 4.33 -10.18
N MET A 223 -1.20 4.79 -9.88
CA MET A 223 -2.39 3.92 -9.83
C MET A 223 -2.72 3.34 -11.21
N VAL A 224 -2.75 4.16 -12.25
CA VAL A 224 -3.02 3.70 -13.62
C VAL A 224 -1.96 2.67 -14.06
N GLY A 225 -0.68 2.98 -13.91
CA GLY A 225 0.39 2.05 -14.28
C GLY A 225 0.32 0.74 -13.52
N GLY A 226 0.16 0.81 -12.20
CA GLY A 226 0.06 -0.38 -11.35
C GLY A 226 -1.10 -1.28 -11.73
N VAL A 227 -2.30 -0.71 -11.94
CA VAL A 227 -3.48 -1.51 -12.29
C VAL A 227 -3.44 -2.07 -13.71
N LEU A 228 -2.88 -1.33 -14.68
CA LEU A 228 -2.64 -1.86 -16.03
C LEU A 228 -1.64 -3.02 -15.98
N GLY A 229 -0.62 -2.92 -15.12
CA GLY A 229 0.28 -4.03 -14.82
C GLY A 229 -0.47 -5.27 -14.31
N ILE A 230 -1.41 -5.10 -13.38
CA ILE A 230 -2.26 -6.22 -12.88
C ILE A 230 -3.14 -6.76 -14.00
N ALA A 231 -3.79 -5.89 -14.78
CA ALA A 231 -4.70 -6.28 -15.84
C ALA A 231 -4.02 -7.15 -16.91
N VAL A 232 -2.77 -6.84 -17.25
CA VAL A 232 -1.95 -7.63 -18.18
C VAL A 232 -1.41 -8.88 -17.51
N SER A 233 -0.90 -8.75 -16.29
CA SER A 233 -0.16 -9.84 -15.62
C SER A 233 -1.07 -10.92 -15.07
N TYR A 234 -2.28 -10.60 -14.60
CA TYR A 234 -3.18 -11.59 -14.02
C TYR A 234 -3.54 -12.72 -14.99
N PRO A 235 -4.03 -12.48 -16.23
CA PRO A 235 -4.32 -13.55 -17.18
C PRO A 235 -3.06 -14.31 -17.61
N ILE A 236 -1.92 -13.63 -17.73
CA ILE A 236 -0.64 -14.29 -18.10
C ILE A 236 -0.19 -15.24 -16.99
N GLU A 237 -0.20 -14.77 -15.73
CA GLU A 237 0.16 -15.60 -14.58
C GLU A 237 -0.78 -16.79 -14.47
N HIS A 238 -2.09 -16.56 -14.57
CA HIS A 238 -3.08 -17.60 -14.40
C HIS A 238 -3.04 -18.67 -15.50
N ARG A 239 -2.70 -18.29 -16.74
CA ARG A 239 -2.70 -19.19 -17.89
C ARG A 239 -1.34 -19.85 -18.14
N PHE A 240 -0.25 -19.12 -17.99
CA PHE A 240 1.08 -19.55 -18.44
C PHE A 240 2.07 -19.74 -17.29
N VAL A 241 2.22 -18.78 -16.38
CA VAL A 241 3.24 -18.84 -15.33
C VAL A 241 2.89 -19.87 -14.25
N LYS A 242 1.67 -19.84 -13.74
CA LYS A 242 1.08 -20.82 -12.79
C LYS A 242 2.02 -21.20 -11.64
N PHE A 243 2.79 -20.23 -11.12
CA PHE A 243 3.75 -20.53 -10.06
C PHE A 243 3.08 -21.07 -8.80
N GLU A 244 3.81 -21.84 -7.99
CA GLU A 244 3.36 -22.33 -6.69
C GLU A 244 3.94 -21.49 -5.56
N THR A 245 3.10 -21.19 -4.56
CA THR A 245 3.55 -20.48 -3.34
C THR A 245 4.40 -21.37 -2.45
N LYS A 246 4.11 -22.69 -2.45
CA LYS A 246 4.80 -23.68 -1.61
C LYS A 246 6.28 -23.79 -1.98
N ALA A 247 7.15 -23.62 -0.97
CA ALA A 247 8.60 -23.76 -1.13
C ALA A 247 9.26 -24.15 0.21
N THR A 248 10.54 -24.51 0.18
CA THR A 248 11.36 -24.64 1.39
C THR A 248 11.59 -23.26 2.01
N LEU A 249 12.10 -23.21 3.25
CA LEU A 249 12.48 -21.92 3.87
C LEU A 249 13.52 -21.19 3.02
N VAL A 250 14.56 -21.89 2.56
CA VAL A 250 15.58 -21.33 1.67
C VAL A 250 14.97 -20.87 0.35
N GLY A 251 14.07 -21.65 -0.24
CA GLY A 251 13.34 -21.29 -1.45
C GLY A 251 12.52 -20.01 -1.26
N ASN A 252 11.84 -19.84 -0.13
CA ASN A 252 11.10 -18.61 0.18
C ASN A 252 12.02 -17.39 0.35
N ILE A 253 13.17 -17.55 1.02
CA ILE A 253 14.18 -16.48 1.11
C ILE A 253 14.67 -16.08 -0.28
N LEU A 254 14.98 -17.06 -1.15
CA LEU A 254 15.41 -16.81 -2.52
C LEU A 254 14.32 -16.19 -3.41
N LYS A 255 13.03 -16.43 -3.12
CA LYS A 255 11.94 -15.71 -3.78
C LYS A 255 11.86 -14.25 -3.34
N VAL A 256 11.94 -14.01 -2.03
CA VAL A 256 11.61 -12.69 -1.44
C VAL A 256 12.79 -11.73 -1.51
N VAL A 257 13.98 -12.12 -1.01
CA VAL A 257 15.08 -11.16 -0.86
C VAL A 257 15.54 -10.57 -2.20
N PRO A 258 15.96 -11.37 -3.20
CA PRO A 258 16.39 -10.80 -4.47
C PRO A 258 15.21 -10.21 -5.25
N GLY A 259 14.02 -10.81 -5.19
CA GLY A 259 12.85 -10.31 -5.90
C GLY A 259 12.40 -8.93 -5.41
N VAL A 260 12.33 -8.74 -4.10
CA VAL A 260 12.01 -7.42 -3.50
C VAL A 260 13.11 -6.41 -3.82
N ALA A 261 14.39 -6.79 -3.74
CA ALA A 261 15.51 -5.91 -4.11
C ALA A 261 15.39 -5.43 -5.57
N MET A 262 15.06 -6.35 -6.52
CA MET A 262 14.84 -5.99 -7.93
C MET A 262 13.60 -5.08 -8.11
N VAL A 263 12.50 -5.33 -7.41
CA VAL A 263 11.33 -4.44 -7.42
C VAL A 263 11.71 -3.03 -6.99
N PHE A 264 12.49 -2.89 -5.91
CA PHE A 264 12.99 -1.56 -5.51
C PHE A 264 14.00 -0.99 -6.47
N GLY A 265 14.84 -1.81 -7.11
CA GLY A 265 15.70 -1.39 -8.21
C GLY A 265 14.90 -0.76 -9.36
N ILE A 266 13.80 -1.38 -9.78
CA ILE A 266 12.89 -0.80 -10.80
C ILE A 266 12.27 0.51 -10.29
N LYS A 267 11.90 0.59 -9.01
CA LYS A 267 11.38 1.85 -8.42
C LYS A 267 12.41 2.98 -8.46
N MET A 268 13.71 2.69 -8.38
CA MET A 268 14.78 3.68 -8.48
C MET A 268 14.99 4.23 -9.90
N LEU A 269 14.39 3.60 -10.93
CA LEU A 269 14.46 4.09 -12.32
C LEU A 269 13.56 5.33 -12.57
N GLU A 270 13.22 6.09 -11.54
CA GLU A 270 12.37 7.29 -11.68
C GLU A 270 13.02 8.35 -12.57
N ASN A 271 14.22 8.78 -12.22
CA ASN A 271 14.90 9.83 -12.96
C ASN A 271 15.27 9.41 -14.40
N PRO A 272 15.82 8.19 -14.64
CA PRO A 272 16.05 7.72 -16.01
C PRO A 272 14.79 7.68 -16.87
N LEU A 273 13.67 7.21 -16.32
CA LEU A 273 12.41 7.17 -17.05
C LEU A 273 11.84 8.56 -17.29
N LEU A 274 11.91 9.46 -16.31
CA LEU A 274 11.50 10.86 -16.51
C LEU A 274 12.30 11.52 -17.62
N ALA A 275 13.62 11.33 -17.67
CA ALA A 275 14.46 11.83 -18.73
C ALA A 275 14.08 11.26 -20.10
N LEU A 276 13.83 9.95 -20.18
CA LEU A 276 13.40 9.27 -21.42
C LEU A 276 12.05 9.81 -21.95
N PHE A 277 11.13 10.16 -21.06
CA PHE A 277 9.81 10.70 -21.40
C PHE A 277 9.76 12.24 -21.40
N GLY A 278 10.91 12.93 -21.47
CA GLY A 278 10.97 14.39 -21.53
C GLY A 278 10.34 15.09 -20.31
N GLY A 279 10.44 14.50 -19.13
CA GLY A 279 9.85 15.02 -17.89
C GLY A 279 8.34 14.75 -17.74
N ASN A 280 7.72 14.01 -18.66
CA ASN A 280 6.29 13.73 -18.60
C ASN A 280 5.95 12.75 -17.46
N GLN A 281 4.89 13.05 -16.73
CA GLN A 281 4.45 12.22 -15.59
C GLN A 281 3.98 10.80 -15.97
N ILE A 282 3.74 10.52 -17.26
CA ILE A 282 3.48 9.16 -17.79
C ILE A 282 4.61 8.20 -17.39
N ALA A 283 5.87 8.68 -17.30
CA ALA A 283 7.00 7.89 -16.84
C ALA A 283 6.76 7.18 -15.50
N HIS A 284 6.04 7.83 -14.60
CA HIS A 284 5.65 7.25 -13.32
C HIS A 284 4.69 6.06 -13.49
N GLY A 285 3.75 6.18 -14.42
CA GLY A 285 2.83 5.07 -14.78
C GLY A 285 3.59 3.89 -15.38
N VAL A 286 4.48 4.15 -16.32
CA VAL A 286 5.33 3.12 -16.94
C VAL A 286 6.16 2.40 -15.87
N ARG A 287 6.75 3.13 -14.94
CA ARG A 287 7.53 2.55 -13.84
C ARG A 287 6.72 1.57 -12.99
N TYR A 288 5.52 1.97 -12.55
CA TYR A 288 4.66 1.10 -11.73
C TYR A 288 4.08 -0.07 -12.53
N PHE A 289 3.82 0.12 -13.81
CA PHE A 289 3.49 -0.99 -14.71
C PHE A 289 4.61 -2.03 -14.75
N LEU A 290 5.87 -1.60 -14.93
CA LEU A 290 7.04 -2.50 -14.95
C LEU A 290 7.23 -3.20 -13.60
N VAL A 291 7.07 -2.50 -12.47
CA VAL A 291 7.12 -3.08 -11.13
C VAL A 291 6.11 -4.23 -11.00
N VAL A 292 4.88 -4.02 -11.42
CA VAL A 292 3.82 -5.03 -11.26
C VAL A 292 4.02 -6.19 -12.23
N VAL A 293 4.34 -5.93 -13.49
CA VAL A 293 4.61 -7.00 -14.48
C VAL A 293 5.80 -7.86 -14.02
N PHE A 294 6.85 -7.23 -13.52
CA PHE A 294 7.98 -7.96 -12.95
C PHE A 294 7.56 -8.83 -11.76
N ALA A 295 6.86 -8.27 -10.79
CA ALA A 295 6.48 -8.97 -9.56
C ALA A 295 5.47 -10.10 -9.81
N VAL A 296 4.55 -9.95 -10.78
CA VAL A 296 3.46 -10.91 -11.00
C VAL A 296 3.81 -11.95 -12.05
N CYS A 297 4.59 -11.60 -13.07
CA CYS A 297 4.89 -12.49 -14.20
C CYS A 297 6.36 -12.86 -14.30
N VAL A 298 7.26 -11.87 -14.39
CA VAL A 298 8.65 -12.13 -14.77
C VAL A 298 9.40 -12.88 -13.68
N TRP A 299 9.41 -12.34 -12.46
CA TRP A 299 10.11 -12.98 -11.34
C TRP A 299 9.54 -14.36 -10.97
N PRO A 300 8.22 -14.59 -10.94
CA PRO A 300 7.68 -15.91 -10.65
C PRO A 300 8.06 -17.01 -11.64
N CYS A 301 8.51 -16.68 -12.85
CA CYS A 301 8.99 -17.69 -13.81
C CYS A 301 10.20 -18.49 -13.29
N VAL A 302 11.01 -17.90 -12.40
CA VAL A 302 12.17 -18.60 -11.83
C VAL A 302 11.82 -19.46 -10.62
N PHE A 303 10.60 -19.36 -10.07
CA PHE A 303 10.20 -20.07 -8.83
C PHE A 303 10.27 -21.59 -8.95
N ARG A 304 10.00 -22.13 -10.14
CA ARG A 304 10.13 -23.57 -10.41
C ARG A 304 11.54 -24.11 -10.13
N TYR A 305 12.56 -23.27 -10.27
CA TYR A 305 13.95 -23.68 -10.05
C TYR A 305 14.39 -23.48 -8.60
N ILE A 306 13.90 -22.45 -7.91
CA ILE A 306 14.38 -22.07 -6.58
C ILE A 306 13.52 -22.61 -5.43
N SER A 307 12.25 -22.98 -5.68
CA SER A 307 11.32 -23.41 -4.62
C SER A 307 11.78 -24.64 -3.84
N ASN A 308 12.53 -25.54 -4.46
CA ASN A 308 13.00 -26.79 -3.86
C ASN A 308 14.46 -26.75 -3.36
N VAL A 309 15.13 -25.60 -3.47
CA VAL A 309 16.50 -25.44 -2.97
C VAL A 309 16.53 -25.70 -1.46
N GLY A 310 17.49 -26.48 -0.98
CA GLY A 310 17.59 -26.87 0.43
C GLY A 310 16.64 -28.01 0.86
N LYS A 311 15.93 -28.66 -0.07
CA LYS A 311 15.17 -29.88 0.23
C LYS A 311 16.16 -30.99 0.53
N ARG A 312 16.16 -31.53 1.76
CA ARG A 312 16.92 -32.73 2.08
C ARG A 312 16.44 -33.86 1.15
N LYS A 313 17.36 -34.44 0.37
CA LYS A 313 17.10 -35.71 -0.29
C LYS A 313 16.97 -36.73 0.83
N ASN A 314 15.77 -37.21 1.10
CA ASN A 314 15.61 -38.43 1.89
C ASN A 314 16.31 -39.56 1.10
N LYS A 315 17.44 -40.02 1.62
CA LYS A 315 18.05 -41.27 1.19
C LYS A 315 17.23 -42.42 1.73
#